data_711d51b588302dfe4e438d6575e2270c
#
_entry.id   711d51b588302dfe4e438d6575e2270c
#
_cell.length_a   1.000
_cell.length_b   1.000
_cell.length_c   1.000
_cell.angle_alpha   90.00
_cell.angle_beta   90.00
_cell.angle_gamma   90.00
#
_symmetry.space_group_name_H-M   'P 1'
#
loop_
_entity.id
_entity.type
_entity.pdbx_description
1 polymer ?
#
loop_
_entity_poly.entity_id
_entity_poly.type
_entity_poly.pdbx_seq_one_letter_code
_entity_poly.pdbx_strand_id
1 'polypeptide(L)'
;MSRLMIALFVSAGLGLGGSAAAQMVASKTTLMPAPISKESYNAAKQNADAQYKIDKDTCASLSGNAKDICVAEAKGKDNVAKADAQSAYENTPKSRENARVARAQAVYDVAREKCDDQAGNRKDVCVKEAKAELVKGKANAKVDRVAADTNKEAATKQAVASKEATADKRDAEYKVAIEKCDALAGAPKDSCVSNAKVQFGKS
;
A
#
# COMPACT_ATOMS: atom_id res chain seq x y z
N MET A 1 -33.57 19.25 -23.35
CA MET A 1 -34.24 20.49 -22.86
C MET A 1 -35.07 20.08 -21.66
N SER A 2 -34.61 20.31 -20.45
CA SER A 2 -35.44 20.24 -19.25
C SER A 2 -34.73 21.07 -18.17
N ARG A 3 -35.42 22.10 -17.73
CA ARG A 3 -34.92 23.17 -16.90
C ARG A 3 -34.93 22.76 -15.43
N LEU A 4 -33.79 22.96 -14.78
CA LEU A 4 -33.63 22.83 -13.34
C LEU A 4 -34.19 24.08 -12.65
N MET A 5 -35.14 23.91 -11.74
CA MET A 5 -35.60 24.97 -10.87
C MET A 5 -34.79 24.96 -9.56
N ILE A 6 -34.15 26.09 -9.30
CA ILE A 6 -33.46 26.39 -8.03
C ILE A 6 -34.48 27.09 -7.13
N ALA A 7 -34.77 26.48 -5.99
CA ALA A 7 -35.53 27.12 -4.92
C ALA A 7 -34.57 27.64 -3.83
N LEU A 8 -34.49 28.96 -3.72
CA LEU A 8 -33.85 29.69 -2.61
C LEU A 8 -34.81 29.73 -1.43
N PHE A 9 -34.43 29.21 -0.29
CA PHE A 9 -35.04 29.53 1.00
C PHE A 9 -34.07 30.35 1.84
N VAL A 10 -34.39 31.62 1.96
CA VAL A 10 -33.81 32.53 2.95
C VAL A 10 -34.70 32.44 4.19
N SER A 11 -34.15 32.10 5.33
CA SER A 11 -34.79 32.26 6.63
C SER A 11 -33.76 32.85 7.60
N ALA A 12 -33.96 34.13 7.91
CA ALA A 12 -33.30 34.82 8.99
C ALA A 12 -33.97 34.43 10.32
N GLY A 13 -33.16 34.01 11.31
CA GLY A 13 -33.60 33.78 12.67
C GLY A 13 -32.48 34.12 13.63
N LEU A 14 -32.54 35.33 14.22
CA LEU A 14 -31.72 35.70 15.39
C LEU A 14 -32.26 34.96 16.63
N GLY A 15 -31.35 34.21 17.30
CA GLY A 15 -31.61 33.62 18.60
C GLY A 15 -30.30 33.60 19.40
N LEU A 16 -30.16 34.61 20.30
CA LEU A 16 -29.14 34.60 21.35
C LEU A 16 -29.55 33.57 22.41
N GLY A 17 -28.71 32.57 22.61
CA GLY A 17 -28.86 31.59 23.68
C GLY A 17 -27.54 30.84 23.86
N GLY A 18 -26.69 31.29 24.81
CA GLY A 18 -25.48 30.61 25.21
C GLY A 18 -25.81 29.27 25.85
N SER A 19 -25.32 28.19 25.26
CA SER A 19 -25.17 26.89 25.90
C SER A 19 -23.83 26.34 25.50
N ALA A 20 -22.94 26.22 26.47
CA ALA A 20 -21.67 25.50 26.34
C ALA A 20 -21.98 24.06 26.00
N ALA A 21 -22.03 23.77 24.72
CA ALA A 21 -22.04 22.41 24.22
C ALA A 21 -20.63 21.82 24.43
N ALA A 22 -20.48 21.06 25.52
CA ALA A 22 -19.36 20.16 25.67
C ALA A 22 -19.32 19.26 24.42
N GLN A 23 -18.37 19.50 23.53
CA GLN A 23 -18.09 18.61 22.42
C GLN A 23 -17.59 17.29 23.01
N MET A 24 -18.50 16.35 23.18
CA MET A 24 -18.13 14.97 23.36
C MET A 24 -17.37 14.55 22.11
N VAL A 25 -16.05 14.53 22.22
CA VAL A 25 -15.19 13.83 21.28
C VAL A 25 -15.60 12.37 21.36
N ALA A 26 -16.51 11.96 20.49
CA ALA A 26 -16.84 10.56 20.32
C ALA A 26 -15.56 9.86 19.82
N SER A 27 -14.82 9.32 20.76
CA SER A 27 -13.75 8.36 20.44
C SER A 27 -14.41 7.26 19.62
N LYS A 28 -14.16 7.26 18.31
CA LYS A 28 -14.48 6.13 17.44
C LYS A 28 -13.61 4.96 17.91
N THR A 29 -14.05 4.28 18.94
CA THR A 29 -13.56 2.95 19.26
C THR A 29 -13.96 2.08 18.07
N THR A 30 -13.07 1.94 17.13
CA THR A 30 -13.25 0.99 16.03
C THR A 30 -13.21 -0.39 16.67
N LEU A 31 -14.38 -0.90 17.02
CA LEU A 31 -14.54 -2.27 17.48
C LEU A 31 -13.96 -3.18 16.40
N MET A 32 -12.90 -3.85 16.74
CA MET A 32 -12.27 -4.82 15.83
C MET A 32 -13.25 -5.97 15.62
N PRO A 33 -13.46 -6.40 14.38
CA PRO A 33 -14.33 -7.54 14.12
C PRO A 33 -13.84 -8.77 14.88
N ALA A 34 -14.77 -9.59 15.35
CA ALA A 34 -14.42 -10.86 16.02
C ALA A 34 -13.64 -11.78 15.06
N PRO A 35 -12.72 -12.61 15.58
CA PRO A 35 -12.04 -13.61 14.76
C PRO A 35 -13.03 -14.54 14.07
N ILE A 36 -12.74 -14.95 12.85
CA ILE A 36 -13.53 -15.97 12.14
C ILE A 36 -13.24 -17.37 12.69
N SER A 37 -14.18 -18.31 12.50
CA SER A 37 -13.97 -19.69 12.91
C SER A 37 -12.89 -20.37 12.06
N LYS A 38 -12.35 -21.49 12.56
CA LYS A 38 -11.38 -22.32 11.82
C LYS A 38 -11.98 -22.88 10.52
N GLU A 39 -13.25 -23.24 10.55
CA GLU A 39 -13.98 -23.72 9.39
C GLU A 39 -14.09 -22.64 8.32
N SER A 40 -14.46 -21.42 8.71
CA SER A 40 -14.50 -20.26 7.81
C SER A 40 -13.13 -19.92 7.24
N TYR A 41 -12.08 -20.00 8.06
CA TYR A 41 -10.70 -19.83 7.59
C TYR A 41 -10.31 -20.87 6.55
N ASN A 42 -10.59 -22.16 6.82
CA ASN A 42 -10.28 -23.23 5.87
C ASN A 42 -11.06 -23.08 4.57
N ALA A 43 -12.36 -22.75 4.66
CA ALA A 43 -13.19 -22.47 3.49
C ALA A 43 -12.66 -21.29 2.66
N ALA A 44 -12.25 -20.20 3.31
CA ALA A 44 -11.67 -19.04 2.62
C ALA A 44 -10.38 -19.42 1.86
N LYS A 45 -9.52 -20.25 2.44
CA LYS A 45 -8.31 -20.72 1.76
C LYS A 45 -8.63 -21.62 0.56
N GLN A 46 -9.57 -22.55 0.71
CA GLN A 46 -10.01 -23.41 -0.39
C GLN A 46 -10.62 -22.60 -1.53
N ASN A 47 -11.42 -21.59 -1.21
CA ASN A 47 -11.98 -20.67 -2.21
C ASN A 47 -10.87 -19.88 -2.93
N ALA A 48 -9.85 -19.41 -2.21
CA ALA A 48 -8.70 -18.74 -2.81
C ALA A 48 -7.94 -19.67 -3.78
N ASP A 49 -7.67 -20.92 -3.37
CA ASP A 49 -7.04 -21.92 -4.22
C ASP A 49 -7.88 -22.25 -5.47
N ALA A 50 -9.20 -22.38 -5.32
CA ALA A 50 -10.10 -22.62 -6.44
C ALA A 50 -10.14 -21.42 -7.41
N GLN A 51 -10.23 -20.21 -6.88
CA GLN A 51 -10.23 -19.00 -7.69
C GLN A 51 -8.90 -18.81 -8.42
N TYR A 52 -7.78 -19.10 -7.75
CA TYR A 52 -6.46 -19.05 -8.40
C TYR A 52 -6.36 -19.97 -9.60
N LYS A 53 -6.91 -21.20 -9.52
CA LYS A 53 -6.94 -22.13 -10.66
C LYS A 53 -7.72 -21.53 -11.82
N ILE A 54 -8.92 -21.00 -11.58
CA ILE A 54 -9.74 -20.34 -12.59
C ILE A 54 -9.01 -19.15 -13.22
N ASP A 55 -8.47 -18.25 -12.38
CA ASP A 55 -7.77 -17.06 -12.85
C ASP A 55 -6.51 -17.45 -13.69
N LYS A 56 -5.76 -18.47 -13.26
CA LYS A 56 -4.62 -18.99 -14.00
C LYS A 56 -4.99 -19.62 -15.32
N ASP A 57 -6.12 -20.35 -15.37
CA ASP A 57 -6.61 -20.98 -16.61
C ASP A 57 -7.02 -19.91 -17.63
N THR A 58 -7.58 -18.79 -17.19
CA THR A 58 -7.88 -17.66 -18.09
C THR A 58 -6.62 -17.06 -18.71
N CYS A 59 -5.49 -17.10 -18.00
CA CYS A 59 -4.20 -16.63 -18.53
C CYS A 59 -3.61 -17.55 -19.61
N ALA A 60 -4.10 -18.79 -19.76
CA ALA A 60 -3.59 -19.74 -20.73
C ALA A 60 -3.80 -19.29 -22.18
N SER A 61 -4.82 -18.46 -22.44
CA SER A 61 -5.11 -17.89 -23.76
C SER A 61 -4.17 -16.74 -24.15
N LEU A 62 -3.37 -16.23 -23.21
CA LEU A 62 -2.43 -15.14 -23.42
C LEU A 62 -1.03 -15.71 -23.75
N SER A 63 -0.15 -14.84 -24.28
CA SER A 63 1.25 -15.18 -24.58
C SER A 63 2.18 -14.02 -24.16
N GLY A 64 3.48 -14.31 -24.07
CA GLY A 64 4.51 -13.33 -23.73
C GLY A 64 4.23 -12.62 -22.41
N ASN A 65 4.65 -11.36 -22.30
CA ASN A 65 4.53 -10.59 -21.06
C ASN A 65 3.08 -10.40 -20.58
N ALA A 66 2.11 -10.33 -21.48
CA ALA A 66 0.69 -10.28 -21.10
C ALA A 66 0.27 -11.52 -20.29
N LYS A 67 0.79 -12.71 -20.62
CA LYS A 67 0.58 -13.93 -19.85
C LYS A 67 1.25 -13.86 -18.49
N ASP A 68 2.48 -13.37 -18.43
CA ASP A 68 3.24 -13.28 -17.18
C ASP A 68 2.60 -12.29 -16.21
N ILE A 69 2.13 -11.14 -16.70
CA ILE A 69 1.33 -10.17 -15.92
C ILE A 69 0.05 -10.84 -15.39
N CYS A 70 -0.70 -11.52 -16.24
CA CYS A 70 -1.95 -12.20 -15.85
C CYS A 70 -1.68 -13.23 -14.73
N VAL A 71 -0.65 -14.05 -14.88
CA VAL A 71 -0.25 -15.07 -13.88
C VAL A 71 0.19 -14.41 -12.58
N ALA A 72 0.95 -13.30 -12.64
CA ALA A 72 1.33 -12.53 -11.46
C ALA A 72 0.11 -11.95 -10.74
N GLU A 73 -0.87 -11.44 -11.47
CA GLU A 73 -2.14 -10.95 -10.90
C GLU A 73 -2.93 -12.06 -10.23
N ALA A 74 -3.09 -13.22 -10.88
CA ALA A 74 -3.77 -14.39 -10.32
C ALA A 74 -3.11 -14.86 -9.02
N LYS A 75 -1.78 -15.00 -9.02
CA LYS A 75 -0.98 -15.38 -7.84
C LYS A 75 -1.04 -14.33 -6.73
N GLY A 76 -1.01 -13.04 -7.10
CA GLY A 76 -1.13 -11.94 -6.16
C GLY A 76 -2.47 -11.97 -5.43
N LYS A 77 -3.59 -12.16 -6.15
CA LYS A 77 -4.93 -12.29 -5.58
C LYS A 77 -5.02 -13.46 -4.61
N ASP A 78 -4.50 -14.62 -4.97
CA ASP A 78 -4.47 -15.81 -4.11
C ASP A 78 -3.71 -15.56 -2.81
N ASN A 79 -2.49 -15.03 -2.91
CA ASN A 79 -1.66 -14.72 -1.75
C ASN A 79 -2.33 -13.71 -0.81
N VAL A 80 -2.96 -12.68 -1.37
CA VAL A 80 -3.70 -11.68 -0.59
C VAL A 80 -4.91 -12.29 0.09
N ALA A 81 -5.72 -13.08 -0.63
CA ALA A 81 -6.90 -13.72 -0.07
C ALA A 81 -6.55 -14.66 1.10
N LYS A 82 -5.48 -15.45 0.97
CA LYS A 82 -4.98 -16.32 2.05
C LYS A 82 -4.47 -15.53 3.25
N ALA A 83 -3.72 -14.45 2.99
CA ALA A 83 -3.21 -13.60 4.07
C ALA A 83 -4.34 -12.85 4.80
N ASP A 84 -5.39 -12.45 4.08
CA ASP A 84 -6.58 -11.83 4.67
C ASP A 84 -7.37 -12.83 5.52
N ALA A 85 -7.56 -14.04 5.03
CA ALA A 85 -8.19 -15.12 5.79
C ALA A 85 -7.40 -15.43 7.07
N GLN A 86 -6.07 -15.51 6.98
CA GLN A 86 -5.20 -15.69 8.15
C GLN A 86 -5.33 -14.53 9.14
N SER A 87 -5.36 -13.30 8.62
CA SER A 87 -5.52 -12.09 9.44
C SER A 87 -6.87 -12.06 10.16
N ALA A 88 -7.94 -12.49 9.50
CA ALA A 88 -9.27 -12.57 10.08
C ALA A 88 -9.38 -13.68 11.14
N TYR A 89 -8.68 -14.80 10.95
CA TYR A 89 -8.66 -15.92 11.88
C TYR A 89 -7.83 -15.62 13.13
N GLU A 90 -6.58 -15.17 12.96
CA GLU A 90 -5.70 -14.87 14.09
C GLU A 90 -6.08 -13.58 14.81
N ASN A 91 -6.63 -12.62 14.09
CA ASN A 91 -7.03 -11.29 14.55
C ASN A 91 -5.96 -10.57 15.39
N THR A 92 -4.69 -10.70 15.00
CA THR A 92 -3.55 -10.08 15.68
C THR A 92 -3.01 -8.89 14.89
N PRO A 93 -2.35 -7.91 15.53
CA PRO A 93 -1.64 -6.85 14.79
C PRO A 93 -0.61 -7.42 13.80
N LYS A 94 0.06 -8.51 14.16
CA LYS A 94 1.05 -9.16 13.30
C LYS A 94 0.42 -9.80 12.06
N SER A 95 -0.68 -10.50 12.21
CA SER A 95 -1.37 -11.10 11.06
C SER A 95 -1.94 -10.03 10.11
N ARG A 96 -2.40 -8.89 10.65
CA ARG A 96 -2.80 -7.73 9.84
C ARG A 96 -1.62 -7.08 9.10
N GLU A 97 -0.46 -6.95 9.74
CA GLU A 97 0.77 -6.54 9.05
C GLU A 97 1.09 -7.48 7.88
N ASN A 98 1.05 -8.80 8.12
CA ASN A 98 1.33 -9.81 7.09
C ASN A 98 0.38 -9.69 5.89
N ALA A 99 -0.92 -9.47 6.12
CA ALA A 99 -1.90 -9.25 5.06
C ALA A 99 -1.60 -7.98 4.23
N ARG A 100 -1.20 -6.89 4.88
CA ARG A 100 -0.80 -5.65 4.18
C ARG A 100 0.50 -5.84 3.38
N VAL A 101 1.46 -6.57 3.94
CA VAL A 101 2.70 -6.93 3.23
C VAL A 101 2.41 -7.79 2.02
N ALA A 102 1.48 -8.75 2.12
CA ALA A 102 1.06 -9.58 0.98
C ALA A 102 0.45 -8.72 -0.15
N ARG A 103 -0.37 -7.72 0.17
CA ARG A 103 -0.90 -6.76 -0.82
C ARG A 103 0.22 -5.96 -1.48
N ALA A 104 1.15 -5.41 -0.71
CA ALA A 104 2.28 -4.66 -1.25
C ALA A 104 3.16 -5.54 -2.17
N GLN A 105 3.35 -6.80 -1.79
CA GLN A 105 4.09 -7.76 -2.60
C GLN A 105 3.37 -8.10 -3.90
N ALA A 106 2.05 -8.33 -3.86
CA ALA A 106 1.24 -8.60 -5.05
C ALA A 106 1.30 -7.43 -6.05
N VAL A 107 1.21 -6.19 -5.57
CA VAL A 107 1.35 -5.00 -6.41
C VAL A 107 2.74 -4.94 -7.05
N TYR A 108 3.78 -5.21 -6.27
CA TYR A 108 5.16 -5.21 -6.78
C TYR A 108 5.38 -6.28 -7.85
N ASP A 109 4.90 -7.51 -7.61
CA ASP A 109 5.10 -8.63 -8.54
C ASP A 109 4.47 -8.31 -9.91
N VAL A 110 3.26 -7.76 -9.92
CA VAL A 110 2.58 -7.31 -11.14
C VAL A 110 3.30 -6.13 -11.80
N ALA A 111 3.72 -5.14 -11.01
CA ALA A 111 4.42 -3.97 -11.54
C ALA A 111 5.76 -4.36 -12.19
N ARG A 112 6.47 -5.31 -11.59
CA ARG A 112 7.73 -5.82 -12.13
C ARG A 112 7.54 -6.49 -13.50
N GLU A 113 6.52 -7.35 -13.64
CA GLU A 113 6.21 -7.95 -14.95
C GLU A 113 5.84 -6.88 -15.99
N LYS A 114 5.07 -5.85 -15.60
CA LYS A 114 4.78 -4.72 -16.50
C LYS A 114 6.02 -3.94 -16.94
N CYS A 115 7.07 -3.91 -16.12
CA CYS A 115 8.33 -3.27 -16.50
C CYS A 115 9.06 -4.02 -17.62
N ASP A 116 8.75 -5.32 -17.82
CA ASP A 116 9.37 -6.15 -18.87
C ASP A 116 8.95 -5.76 -20.30
N ASP A 117 7.88 -4.92 -20.43
CA ASP A 117 7.52 -4.28 -21.70
C ASP A 117 8.48 -3.13 -22.10
N GLN A 118 9.40 -2.77 -21.22
CA GLN A 118 10.38 -1.71 -21.43
C GLN A 118 11.78 -2.32 -21.63
N ALA A 119 12.73 -1.51 -22.12
CA ALA A 119 14.12 -1.92 -22.33
C ALA A 119 15.10 -0.86 -21.81
N GLY A 120 16.33 -1.33 -21.50
CA GLY A 120 17.42 -0.47 -21.05
C GLY A 120 17.08 0.29 -19.77
N ASN A 121 17.63 1.48 -19.61
CA ASN A 121 17.45 2.29 -18.41
C ASN A 121 15.98 2.52 -18.00
N ARG A 122 15.04 2.61 -18.97
CA ARG A 122 13.63 2.76 -18.65
C ARG A 122 13.08 1.57 -17.87
N LYS A 123 13.48 0.34 -18.24
CA LYS A 123 13.14 -0.88 -17.49
C LYS A 123 13.72 -0.82 -16.08
N ASP A 124 14.97 -0.43 -15.95
CA ASP A 124 15.66 -0.38 -14.67
C ASP A 124 15.01 0.64 -13.73
N VAL A 125 14.68 1.83 -14.23
CA VAL A 125 13.92 2.84 -13.47
C VAL A 125 12.56 2.29 -13.04
N CYS A 126 11.79 1.68 -13.94
CA CYS A 126 10.50 1.08 -13.64
C CYS A 126 10.60 0.06 -12.49
N VAL A 127 11.57 -0.86 -12.55
CA VAL A 127 11.79 -1.87 -11.50
C VAL A 127 12.17 -1.23 -10.18
N LYS A 128 13.00 -0.18 -10.19
CA LYS A 128 13.37 0.55 -8.96
C LYS A 128 12.17 1.28 -8.35
N GLU A 129 11.32 1.89 -9.17
CA GLU A 129 10.08 2.53 -8.71
C GLU A 129 9.12 1.51 -8.09
N ALA A 130 8.88 0.38 -8.76
CA ALA A 130 8.08 -0.72 -8.21
C ALA A 130 8.64 -1.21 -6.87
N LYS A 131 9.97 -1.35 -6.76
CA LYS A 131 10.64 -1.73 -5.51
C LYS A 131 10.49 -0.68 -4.40
N ALA A 132 10.56 0.60 -4.74
CA ALA A 132 10.36 1.68 -3.78
C ALA A 132 8.93 1.66 -3.22
N GLU A 133 7.92 1.43 -4.05
CA GLU A 133 6.53 1.28 -3.59
C GLU A 133 6.35 0.05 -2.68
N LEU A 134 7.02 -1.07 -2.96
CA LEU A 134 7.03 -2.23 -2.07
C LEU A 134 7.62 -1.89 -0.69
N VAL A 135 8.75 -1.17 -0.67
CA VAL A 135 9.39 -0.74 0.60
C VAL A 135 8.45 0.16 1.38
N LYS A 136 7.81 1.15 0.72
CA LYS A 136 6.80 2.03 1.34
C LYS A 136 5.64 1.23 1.93
N GLY A 137 5.11 0.27 1.17
CA GLY A 137 4.00 -0.58 1.61
C GLY A 137 4.36 -1.41 2.85
N LYS A 138 5.54 -2.03 2.85
CA LYS A 138 6.05 -2.80 4.01
C LYS A 138 6.31 -1.92 5.23
N ALA A 139 6.91 -0.74 5.01
CA ALA A 139 7.17 0.21 6.08
C ALA A 139 5.86 0.71 6.73
N ASN A 140 4.86 1.05 5.93
CA ASN A 140 3.54 1.45 6.42
C ASN A 140 2.86 0.32 7.21
N ALA A 141 2.91 -0.92 6.72
CA ALA A 141 2.35 -2.08 7.41
C ALA A 141 3.00 -2.29 8.79
N LYS A 142 4.33 -2.10 8.90
CA LYS A 142 5.06 -2.16 10.17
C LYS A 142 4.63 -1.05 11.13
N VAL A 143 4.51 0.19 10.64
CA VAL A 143 4.04 1.33 11.47
C VAL A 143 2.64 1.07 12.03
N ASP A 144 1.73 0.60 11.18
CA ASP A 144 0.35 0.29 11.60
C ASP A 144 0.30 -0.84 12.63
N ARG A 145 1.15 -1.86 12.50
CA ARG A 145 1.26 -2.92 13.51
C ARG A 145 1.74 -2.37 14.83
N VAL A 146 2.83 -1.58 14.82
CA VAL A 146 3.38 -1.01 16.05
C VAL A 146 2.35 -0.10 16.72
N ALA A 147 1.61 0.69 15.95
CA ALA A 147 0.53 1.52 16.47
C ALA A 147 -0.60 0.70 17.13
N ALA A 148 -0.84 -0.52 16.62
CA ALA A 148 -1.88 -1.40 17.14
C ALA A 148 -1.44 -2.23 18.37
N ASP A 149 -0.13 -2.49 18.52
CA ASP A 149 0.41 -3.36 19.57
C ASP A 149 0.38 -2.72 20.98
N THR A 150 0.14 -1.40 21.08
CA THR A 150 0.43 -0.73 22.35
C THR A 150 -0.61 0.28 22.82
N ASN A 151 -0.89 0.26 24.13
CA ASN A 151 -1.66 1.28 24.83
C ASN A 151 -0.80 2.25 25.68
N LYS A 152 0.47 1.98 25.96
CA LYS A 152 1.30 2.86 26.80
C LYS A 152 2.76 3.03 26.34
N GLU A 153 3.35 2.04 25.70
CA GLU A 153 4.67 2.14 25.06
C GLU A 153 4.57 2.63 23.61
N ALA A 154 3.33 2.88 23.16
CA ALA A 154 2.95 3.16 21.79
C ALA A 154 3.68 4.35 21.19
N ALA A 155 3.73 5.47 21.89
CA ALA A 155 4.26 6.70 21.32
C ALA A 155 5.75 6.56 20.96
N THR A 156 6.55 5.92 21.84
CA THR A 156 7.98 5.75 21.59
C THR A 156 8.25 4.72 20.50
N LYS A 157 7.59 3.54 20.54
CA LYS A 157 7.78 2.50 19.53
C LYS A 157 7.25 2.95 18.16
N GLN A 158 6.11 3.66 18.12
CA GLN A 158 5.57 4.23 16.90
C GLN A 158 6.48 5.31 16.31
N ALA A 159 7.06 6.19 17.16
CA ALA A 159 8.00 7.20 16.72
C ALA A 159 9.25 6.58 16.10
N VAL A 160 9.82 5.54 16.73
CA VAL A 160 10.96 4.79 16.19
C VAL A 160 10.60 4.13 14.86
N ALA A 161 9.49 3.38 14.80
CA ALA A 161 9.07 2.71 13.58
C ALA A 161 8.75 3.71 12.44
N SER A 162 8.17 4.88 12.76
CA SER A 162 7.94 5.93 11.78
C SER A 162 9.25 6.56 11.27
N LYS A 163 10.22 6.74 12.14
CA LYS A 163 11.55 7.25 11.76
C LYS A 163 12.28 6.27 10.83
N GLU A 164 12.29 4.98 11.18
CA GLU A 164 12.86 3.92 10.34
C GLU A 164 12.14 3.84 8.99
N ALA A 165 10.80 3.82 8.99
CA ALA A 165 10.00 3.81 7.77
C ALA A 165 10.29 5.02 6.87
N THR A 166 10.52 6.20 7.46
CA THR A 166 10.87 7.41 6.70
C THR A 166 12.27 7.29 6.09
N ALA A 167 13.22 6.73 6.83
CA ALA A 167 14.56 6.47 6.32
C ALA A 167 14.54 5.47 5.17
N ASP A 168 13.83 4.34 5.32
CA ASP A 168 13.70 3.31 4.29
C ASP A 168 13.05 3.85 3.01
N LYS A 169 12.00 4.66 3.15
CA LYS A 169 11.34 5.33 2.02
C LYS A 169 12.32 6.26 1.28
N ARG A 170 13.03 7.10 2.03
CA ARG A 170 14.01 8.02 1.46
C ARG A 170 15.16 7.28 0.76
N ASP A 171 15.62 6.18 1.33
CA ASP A 171 16.66 5.35 0.72
C ASP A 171 16.18 4.67 -0.56
N ALA A 172 14.93 4.21 -0.58
CA ALA A 172 14.33 3.66 -1.79
C ALA A 172 14.17 4.72 -2.88
N GLU A 173 13.71 5.91 -2.53
CA GLU A 173 13.57 7.04 -3.48
C GLU A 173 14.93 7.53 -4.00
N TYR A 174 15.96 7.54 -3.14
CA TYR A 174 17.32 7.84 -3.57
C TYR A 174 17.81 6.86 -4.63
N LYS A 175 17.58 5.55 -4.45
CA LYS A 175 17.94 4.53 -5.45
C LYS A 175 17.23 4.75 -6.79
N VAL A 176 15.96 5.15 -6.77
CA VAL A 176 15.24 5.53 -7.99
C VAL A 176 15.86 6.77 -8.64
N ALA A 177 16.20 7.79 -7.84
CA ALA A 177 16.83 9.01 -8.35
C ALA A 177 18.19 8.74 -9.01
N ILE A 178 19.02 7.90 -8.40
CA ILE A 178 20.32 7.50 -8.99
C ILE A 178 20.12 6.73 -10.30
N GLU A 179 19.19 5.78 -10.36
CA GLU A 179 18.90 5.01 -11.57
C GLU A 179 18.42 5.92 -12.73
N LYS A 180 17.64 6.96 -12.41
CA LYS A 180 17.25 7.97 -13.41
C LYS A 180 18.46 8.73 -13.95
N CYS A 181 19.48 8.99 -13.13
CA CYS A 181 20.72 9.65 -13.57
C CYS A 181 21.54 8.79 -14.54
N ASP A 182 21.38 7.46 -14.51
CA ASP A 182 22.11 6.52 -15.39
C ASP A 182 21.67 6.62 -16.86
N ALA A 183 20.54 7.29 -17.14
CA ALA A 183 20.15 7.68 -18.50
C ALA A 183 21.04 8.77 -19.10
N LEU A 184 21.83 9.48 -18.27
CA LEU A 184 22.70 10.59 -18.66
C LEU A 184 24.15 10.12 -18.73
N ALA A 185 25.02 10.91 -19.38
CA ALA A 185 26.46 10.65 -19.46
C ALA A 185 27.26 11.93 -19.19
N GLY A 186 28.51 11.79 -18.69
CA GLY A 186 29.42 12.89 -18.45
C GLY A 186 28.92 13.90 -17.40
N ALA A 187 29.27 15.16 -17.55
CA ALA A 187 28.93 16.22 -16.60
C ALA A 187 27.43 16.34 -16.22
N PRO A 188 26.46 16.15 -17.14
CA PRO A 188 25.05 16.05 -16.77
C PRO A 188 24.73 14.92 -15.78
N LYS A 189 25.34 13.74 -15.95
CA LYS A 189 25.17 12.61 -15.00
C LYS A 189 25.75 12.98 -13.63
N ASP A 190 26.94 13.55 -13.58
CA ASP A 190 27.60 13.90 -12.32
C ASP A 190 26.77 14.96 -11.56
N SER A 191 26.24 15.94 -12.27
CA SER A 191 25.33 16.97 -11.70
C SER A 191 24.03 16.34 -11.17
N CYS A 192 23.43 15.41 -11.91
CA CYS A 192 22.23 14.69 -11.51
C CYS A 192 22.48 13.89 -10.22
N VAL A 193 23.56 13.12 -10.16
CA VAL A 193 23.94 12.33 -8.99
C VAL A 193 24.22 13.23 -7.78
N SER A 194 24.93 14.34 -7.98
CA SER A 194 25.20 15.31 -6.90
C SER A 194 23.91 15.91 -6.33
N ASN A 195 22.98 16.32 -7.20
CA ASN A 195 21.67 16.83 -6.80
C ASN A 195 20.86 15.77 -6.04
N ALA A 196 20.84 14.54 -6.51
CA ALA A 196 20.18 13.44 -5.82
C ALA A 196 20.77 13.22 -4.42
N LYS A 197 22.09 13.22 -4.27
CA LYS A 197 22.74 13.11 -2.96
C LYS A 197 22.30 14.23 -2.02
N VAL A 198 22.32 15.48 -2.47
CA VAL A 198 21.89 16.64 -1.65
C VAL A 198 20.42 16.51 -1.27
N GLN A 199 19.56 16.19 -2.23
CA GLN A 199 18.11 16.05 -2.00
C GLN A 199 17.76 14.99 -0.95
N PHE A 200 18.47 13.87 -0.96
CA PHE A 200 18.21 12.75 -0.04
C PHE A 200 19.16 12.71 1.18
N GLY A 201 20.02 13.74 1.36
CA GLY A 201 20.94 13.84 2.49
C GLY A 201 21.97 12.69 2.50
N LYS A 202 22.49 12.32 1.32
CA LYS A 202 23.58 11.35 1.15
C LYS A 202 24.89 12.07 0.90
N SER A 203 25.95 11.61 1.55
CA SER A 203 27.33 12.07 1.39
C SER A 203 28.12 11.13 0.49
#